data_c4f3102f3eaa47a8b3d84c826ea7be20
#
_entry.id   c4f3102f3eaa47a8b3d84c826ea7be20
#
_cell.length_a   1.000
_cell.length_b   1.000
_cell.length_c   1.000
_cell.angle_alpha   90.00
_cell.angle_beta   90.00
_cell.angle_gamma   90.00
#
_symmetry.space_group_name_H-M   'P 1'
#
loop_
_entity.id
_entity.type
_entity.pdbx_description
1 polymer ?
#
loop_
_entity_poly.entity_id
_entity_poly.type
_entity_poly.pdbx_seq_one_letter_code
_entity_poly.pdbx_strand_id
1 'polypeptide(L)'
;MLWVIDGLVYGFFTAIYTLFNQHYKLNGYVLGIWRGFGISLAFMPFLYFFPVPESAYYWFLLIFQGLLIGVYDSHLFFASADFGAGPTSRFMAITALVTTFLWWFLTPEQFEHLLGNGTVVISLILVLFGFTVSYWQMVQSPVSQKLVRYILPAVFALAGMSIATKEIAVHSQSGVWGAIIYYLVVALFVSGCYNLFFYFRTQKKHGFKQFVADVFNRRTVWPGIYMVAFSAALITAKTLALRVAPNPGYVTALLLVAPIFVYVLN
;
A
#
# COMPACT_ATOMS: atom_id res chain seq x y z
N MET A 1 -4.51 -22.18 1.06
CA MET A 1 -5.54 -21.36 0.35
C MET A 1 -6.01 -20.12 1.13
N LEU A 2 -5.81 -20.04 2.46
CA LEU A 2 -6.25 -18.87 3.27
C LEU A 2 -5.69 -17.53 2.77
N TRP A 3 -4.42 -17.47 2.36
CA TRP A 3 -3.81 -16.23 1.87
C TRP A 3 -4.51 -15.63 0.63
N VAL A 4 -5.21 -16.45 -0.16
CA VAL A 4 -5.98 -15.94 -1.32
C VAL A 4 -7.19 -15.15 -0.85
N ILE A 5 -7.89 -15.66 0.18
CA ILE A 5 -9.04 -14.98 0.78
C ILE A 5 -8.58 -13.65 1.40
N ASP A 6 -7.52 -13.68 2.20
CA ASP A 6 -6.96 -12.47 2.80
C ASP A 6 -6.49 -11.47 1.73
N GLY A 7 -5.92 -11.97 0.62
CA GLY A 7 -5.51 -11.16 -0.52
C GLY A 7 -6.70 -10.54 -1.28
N LEU A 8 -7.82 -11.25 -1.41
CA LEU A 8 -9.06 -10.68 -1.99
C LEU A 8 -9.66 -9.61 -1.08
N VAL A 9 -9.68 -9.85 0.23
CA VAL A 9 -10.09 -8.84 1.23
C VAL A 9 -9.19 -7.61 1.16
N TYR A 10 -7.88 -7.81 1.02
CA TYR A 10 -6.93 -6.72 0.78
C TYR A 10 -7.25 -5.95 -0.51
N GLY A 11 -7.56 -6.64 -1.61
CA GLY A 11 -7.97 -6.02 -2.88
C GLY A 11 -9.26 -5.20 -2.73
N PHE A 12 -10.25 -5.71 -2.02
CA PHE A 12 -11.50 -5.01 -1.72
C PHE A 12 -11.27 -3.72 -0.93
N PHE A 13 -10.52 -3.77 0.17
CA PHE A 13 -10.20 -2.57 0.95
C PHE A 13 -9.33 -1.59 0.18
N THR A 14 -8.47 -2.07 -0.73
CA THR A 14 -7.70 -1.18 -1.63
C THR A 14 -8.61 -0.42 -2.59
N ALA A 15 -9.69 -1.04 -3.10
CA ALA A 15 -10.68 -0.37 -3.93
C ALA A 15 -11.40 0.74 -3.15
N ILE A 16 -11.88 0.44 -1.93
CA ILE A 16 -12.49 1.44 -1.04
C ILE A 16 -11.52 2.59 -0.79
N TYR A 17 -10.26 2.28 -0.48
CA TYR A 17 -9.21 3.24 -0.20
C TYR A 17 -8.96 4.20 -1.39
N THR A 18 -9.01 3.67 -2.61
CA THR A 18 -8.82 4.46 -3.83
C THR A 18 -10.03 5.33 -4.14
N LEU A 19 -11.25 4.79 -3.98
CA LEU A 19 -12.51 5.52 -4.16
C LEU A 19 -12.67 6.64 -3.14
N PHE A 20 -12.14 6.44 -1.95
CA PHE A 20 -12.33 7.35 -0.84
C PHE A 20 -11.91 8.78 -1.18
N ASN A 21 -10.69 8.98 -1.70
CA ASN A 21 -10.24 10.32 -2.04
C ASN A 21 -10.77 10.84 -3.39
N GLN A 22 -11.23 9.97 -4.27
CA GLN A 22 -12.01 10.41 -5.43
C GLN A 22 -13.30 11.12 -4.98
N HIS A 23 -13.97 10.58 -3.95
CA HIS A 23 -15.23 11.12 -3.44
C HIS A 23 -15.03 12.40 -2.62
N TYR A 24 -14.13 12.37 -1.64
CA TYR A 24 -13.94 13.48 -0.70
C TYR A 24 -13.05 14.61 -1.22
N LYS A 25 -12.16 14.33 -2.16
CA LYS A 25 -11.20 15.28 -2.78
C LYS A 25 -10.42 16.09 -1.73
N LEU A 26 -9.99 15.43 -0.68
CA LEU A 26 -9.21 16.03 0.40
C LEU A 26 -7.73 16.12 0.03
N ASN A 27 -7.01 17.01 0.71
CA ASN A 27 -5.55 17.06 0.58
C ASN A 27 -4.93 15.71 0.97
N GLY A 28 -4.16 15.11 0.05
CA GLY A 28 -3.57 13.79 0.23
C GLY A 28 -2.66 13.68 1.44
N TYR A 29 -1.92 14.75 1.79
CA TYR A 29 -1.09 14.76 2.99
C TYR A 29 -1.93 14.76 4.27
N VAL A 30 -3.05 15.49 4.30
CA VAL A 30 -3.97 15.50 5.45
C VAL A 30 -4.56 14.11 5.68
N LEU A 31 -4.95 13.41 4.63
CA LEU A 31 -5.42 12.01 4.75
C LEU A 31 -4.29 11.08 5.22
N GLY A 32 -3.07 11.26 4.70
CA GLY A 32 -1.89 10.52 5.15
C GLY A 32 -1.56 10.77 6.63
N ILE A 33 -1.75 12.00 7.13
CA ILE A 33 -1.61 12.35 8.55
C ILE A 33 -2.66 11.61 9.40
N TRP A 34 -3.93 11.62 9.00
CA TRP A 34 -4.99 10.88 9.68
C TRP A 34 -4.72 9.39 9.69
N ARG A 35 -4.36 8.82 8.55
CA ARG A 35 -3.99 7.41 8.45
C ARG A 35 -2.81 7.07 9.33
N GLY A 36 -1.72 7.86 9.24
CA GLY A 36 -0.49 7.61 9.98
C GLY A 36 -0.66 7.75 11.48
N PHE A 37 -0.95 8.95 11.96
CA PHE A 37 -1.07 9.20 13.40
C PHE A 37 -2.35 8.62 13.99
N GLY A 38 -3.47 8.66 13.26
CA GLY A 38 -4.74 8.14 13.75
C GLY A 38 -4.67 6.64 14.05
N ILE A 39 -4.10 5.83 13.12
CA ILE A 39 -3.91 4.39 13.37
C ILE A 39 -2.86 4.17 14.46
N SER A 40 -1.72 4.85 14.38
CA SER A 40 -0.65 4.69 15.36
C SER A 40 -1.17 4.93 16.80
N LEU A 41 -1.89 6.01 17.02
CA LEU A 41 -2.46 6.34 18.34
C LEU A 41 -3.54 5.33 18.76
N ALA A 42 -4.42 4.92 17.85
CA ALA A 42 -5.48 3.95 18.14
C ALA A 42 -4.94 2.58 18.57
N PHE A 43 -3.82 2.15 17.97
CA PHE A 43 -3.24 0.83 18.23
C PHE A 43 -2.06 0.84 19.22
N MET A 44 -1.55 2.01 19.61
CA MET A 44 -0.45 2.14 20.59
C MET A 44 -0.68 1.37 21.90
N PRO A 45 -1.89 1.37 22.52
CA PRO A 45 -2.12 0.61 23.76
C PRO A 45 -1.89 -0.90 23.60
N PHE A 46 -2.08 -1.44 22.40
CA PHE A 46 -1.89 -2.87 22.14
C PHE A 46 -0.42 -3.31 22.15
N LEU A 47 0.54 -2.38 22.04
CA LEU A 47 1.96 -2.70 22.19
C LEU A 47 2.29 -3.34 23.55
N TYR A 48 1.52 -3.03 24.58
CA TYR A 48 1.69 -3.61 25.91
C TYR A 48 1.61 -5.14 25.93
N PHE A 49 0.89 -5.74 24.98
CA PHE A 49 0.68 -7.19 24.92
C PHE A 49 1.77 -7.94 24.16
N PHE A 50 2.72 -7.25 23.58
CA PHE A 50 3.75 -7.85 22.73
C PHE A 50 5.15 -7.44 23.20
N PRO A 51 6.12 -8.39 23.27
CA PRO A 51 7.49 -8.07 23.63
C PRO A 51 8.11 -7.12 22.60
N VAL A 52 8.97 -6.22 23.08
CA VAL A 52 9.71 -5.27 22.23
C VAL A 52 10.68 -6.05 21.35
N PRO A 53 10.68 -5.87 20.03
CA PRO A 53 11.61 -6.55 19.14
C PRO A 53 13.07 -6.13 19.43
N GLU A 54 13.95 -7.11 19.58
CA GLU A 54 15.37 -6.87 19.88
C GLU A 54 16.20 -6.58 18.62
N SER A 55 15.73 -7.04 17.45
CA SER A 55 16.47 -6.95 16.20
C SER A 55 16.49 -5.52 15.63
N ALA A 56 17.68 -4.94 15.47
CA ALA A 56 17.86 -3.67 14.76
C ALA A 56 17.37 -3.73 13.30
N TYR A 57 17.51 -4.89 12.64
CA TYR A 57 16.99 -5.13 11.30
C TYR A 57 15.48 -5.00 11.24
N TYR A 58 14.76 -5.53 12.24
CA TYR A 58 13.31 -5.43 12.33
C TYR A 58 12.84 -3.96 12.45
N TRP A 59 13.53 -3.17 13.28
CA TRP A 59 13.25 -1.73 13.41
C TRP A 59 13.54 -0.96 12.11
N PHE A 60 14.65 -1.30 11.44
CA PHE A 60 14.93 -0.75 10.11
C PHE A 60 13.82 -1.04 9.13
N LEU A 61 13.31 -2.27 9.07
CA LEU A 61 12.20 -2.64 8.19
C LEU A 61 10.94 -1.84 8.50
N LEU A 62 10.59 -1.62 9.77
CA LEU A 62 9.42 -0.83 10.17
C LEU A 62 9.55 0.64 9.75
N ILE A 63 10.72 1.25 9.96
CA ILE A 63 10.97 2.64 9.56
C ILE A 63 10.95 2.77 8.03
N PHE A 64 11.64 1.89 7.33
CA PHE A 64 11.65 1.84 5.87
C PHE A 64 10.25 1.66 5.29
N GLN A 65 9.48 0.73 5.86
CA GLN A 65 8.08 0.52 5.54
C GLN A 65 7.27 1.81 5.69
N GLY A 66 7.45 2.54 6.79
CA GLY A 66 6.74 3.79 7.04
C GLY A 66 7.03 4.88 6.01
N LEU A 67 8.29 5.00 5.59
CA LEU A 67 8.68 5.94 4.53
C LEU A 67 8.03 5.56 3.19
N LEU A 68 8.05 4.27 2.83
CA LEU A 68 7.40 3.79 1.60
C LEU A 68 5.89 4.03 1.63
N ILE A 69 5.22 3.84 2.78
CA ILE A 69 3.79 4.16 2.96
C ILE A 69 3.55 5.65 2.70
N GLY A 70 4.39 6.53 3.25
CA GLY A 70 4.26 7.97 3.03
C GLY A 70 4.33 8.36 1.55
N VAL A 71 5.27 7.78 0.80
CA VAL A 71 5.39 7.96 -0.65
C VAL A 71 4.15 7.42 -1.38
N TYR A 72 3.75 6.20 -1.05
CA TYR A 72 2.59 5.54 -1.65
C TYR A 72 1.31 6.34 -1.44
N ASP A 73 1.01 6.74 -0.20
CA ASP A 73 -0.20 7.44 0.17
C ASP A 73 -0.33 8.78 -0.55
N SER A 74 0.73 9.59 -0.51
CA SER A 74 0.70 10.90 -1.14
C SER A 74 0.39 10.79 -2.64
N HIS A 75 1.10 9.91 -3.37
CA HIS A 75 0.87 9.76 -4.81
C HIS A 75 -0.50 9.15 -5.11
N LEU A 76 -0.94 8.14 -4.35
CA LEU A 76 -2.23 7.49 -4.56
C LEU A 76 -3.40 8.43 -4.30
N PHE A 77 -3.37 9.19 -3.20
CA PHE A 77 -4.45 10.10 -2.86
C PHE A 77 -4.60 11.24 -3.85
N PHE A 78 -3.49 11.86 -4.25
CA PHE A 78 -3.55 12.89 -5.27
C PHE A 78 -3.94 12.33 -6.64
N ALA A 79 -3.40 11.17 -7.04
CA ALA A 79 -3.79 10.53 -8.29
C ALA A 79 -5.29 10.19 -8.34
N SER A 80 -5.85 9.67 -7.24
CA SER A 80 -7.28 9.35 -7.16
C SER A 80 -8.17 10.58 -7.22
N ALA A 81 -7.73 11.70 -6.63
CA ALA A 81 -8.44 12.97 -6.68
C ALA A 81 -8.41 13.61 -8.08
N ASP A 82 -7.25 13.57 -8.77
CA ASP A 82 -7.01 14.29 -10.01
C ASP A 82 -7.43 13.47 -11.25
N PHE A 83 -7.20 12.16 -11.24
CA PHE A 83 -7.41 11.27 -12.39
C PHE A 83 -8.56 10.28 -12.19
N GLY A 84 -9.09 10.18 -10.97
CA GLY A 84 -10.11 9.22 -10.58
C GLY A 84 -9.58 7.86 -10.12
N ALA A 85 -10.39 7.14 -9.36
CA ALA A 85 -10.02 5.85 -8.78
C ALA A 85 -9.87 4.73 -9.83
N GLY A 86 -10.72 4.73 -10.86
CA GLY A 86 -10.69 3.72 -11.91
C GLY A 86 -9.35 3.66 -12.66
N PRO A 87 -8.89 4.75 -13.31
CA PRO A 87 -7.58 4.80 -13.93
C PRO A 87 -6.45 4.51 -12.94
N THR A 88 -6.48 5.12 -11.75
CA THR A 88 -5.45 4.96 -10.71
C THR A 88 -5.29 3.50 -10.30
N SER A 89 -6.38 2.78 -10.02
CA SER A 89 -6.34 1.37 -9.60
C SER A 89 -5.80 0.44 -10.69
N ARG A 90 -6.08 0.72 -11.96
CA ARG A 90 -5.55 -0.07 -13.09
C ARG A 90 -4.04 0.01 -13.17
N PHE A 91 -3.45 1.20 -13.03
CA PHE A 91 -2.00 1.36 -13.06
C PHE A 91 -1.31 0.79 -11.82
N MET A 92 -1.98 0.78 -10.68
CA MET A 92 -1.45 0.12 -9.48
C MET A 92 -1.28 -1.39 -9.65
N ALA A 93 -1.99 -2.01 -10.60
CA ALA A 93 -1.82 -3.42 -10.93
C ALA A 93 -0.41 -3.79 -11.42
N ILE A 94 0.32 -2.82 -12.00
CA ILE A 94 1.74 -2.99 -12.42
C ILE A 94 2.60 -3.40 -11.22
N THR A 95 2.23 -3.00 -10.02
CA THR A 95 2.94 -3.35 -8.79
C THR A 95 3.13 -4.86 -8.64
N ALA A 96 2.17 -5.67 -9.10
CA ALA A 96 2.27 -7.12 -9.03
C ALA A 96 3.52 -7.65 -9.76
N LEU A 97 3.76 -7.16 -10.96
CA LEU A 97 4.96 -7.53 -11.74
C LEU A 97 6.23 -7.04 -11.05
N VAL A 98 6.25 -5.75 -10.69
CA VAL A 98 7.43 -5.16 -10.04
C VAL A 98 7.76 -5.92 -8.74
N THR A 99 6.76 -6.24 -7.92
CA THR A 99 6.95 -7.01 -6.68
C THR A 99 7.48 -8.41 -6.97
N THR A 100 6.92 -9.10 -7.97
CA THR A 100 7.34 -10.46 -8.32
C THR A 100 8.79 -10.51 -8.79
N PHE A 101 9.18 -9.59 -9.68
CA PHE A 101 10.55 -9.53 -10.18
C PHE A 101 11.54 -9.10 -9.08
N LEU A 102 11.21 -8.12 -8.27
CA LEU A 102 12.06 -7.73 -7.14
C LEU A 102 12.24 -8.87 -6.14
N TRP A 103 11.17 -9.64 -5.88
CA TRP A 103 11.25 -10.79 -4.98
C TRP A 103 12.17 -11.88 -5.55
N TRP A 104 12.06 -12.22 -6.83
CA TRP A 104 12.95 -13.19 -7.48
C TRP A 104 14.41 -12.73 -7.49
N PHE A 105 14.63 -11.43 -7.62
CA PHE A 105 15.99 -10.88 -7.51
C PHE A 105 16.57 -11.08 -6.10
N LEU A 106 15.73 -10.96 -5.06
CA LEU A 106 16.13 -11.17 -3.67
C LEU A 106 16.19 -12.65 -3.26
N THR A 107 15.48 -13.52 -3.98
CA THR A 107 15.39 -14.96 -3.71
C THR A 107 15.62 -15.76 -5.02
N PRO A 108 16.84 -15.76 -5.56
CA PRO A 108 17.12 -16.38 -6.86
C PRO A 108 16.82 -17.88 -6.89
N GLU A 109 16.96 -18.58 -5.76
CA GLU A 109 16.66 -20.00 -5.64
C GLU A 109 15.18 -20.33 -5.99
N GLN A 110 14.25 -19.45 -5.60
CA GLN A 110 12.84 -19.62 -5.95
C GLN A 110 12.60 -19.42 -7.45
N PHE A 111 13.36 -18.55 -8.09
CA PHE A 111 13.28 -18.32 -9.51
C PHE A 111 13.85 -19.52 -10.30
N GLU A 112 14.98 -20.07 -9.88
CA GLU A 112 15.58 -21.27 -10.49
C GLU A 112 14.63 -22.47 -10.38
N HIS A 113 14.01 -22.70 -9.22
CA HIS A 113 13.02 -23.76 -9.04
C HIS A 113 11.81 -23.60 -9.98
N LEU A 114 11.36 -22.34 -10.20
CA LEU A 114 10.27 -22.05 -11.13
C LEU A 114 10.66 -22.34 -12.57
N LEU A 115 11.90 -22.01 -13.00
CA LEU A 115 12.41 -22.29 -14.34
C LEU A 115 12.53 -23.80 -14.62
N GLY A 116 12.68 -24.62 -13.60
CA GLY A 116 12.68 -26.09 -13.71
C GLY A 116 11.32 -26.69 -14.14
N ASN A 117 10.23 -25.92 -14.07
CA ASN A 117 8.90 -26.38 -14.47
C ASN A 117 8.41 -25.69 -15.75
N GLY A 118 8.53 -26.37 -16.89
CA GLY A 118 8.20 -25.80 -18.20
C GLY A 118 6.76 -25.30 -18.32
N THR A 119 5.79 -25.95 -17.69
CA THR A 119 4.38 -25.50 -17.71
C THR A 119 4.21 -24.16 -16.99
N VAL A 120 4.90 -23.98 -15.87
CA VAL A 120 4.89 -22.72 -15.11
C VAL A 120 5.56 -21.61 -15.92
N VAL A 121 6.67 -21.88 -16.59
CA VAL A 121 7.37 -20.91 -17.44
C VAL A 121 6.48 -20.44 -18.60
N ILE A 122 5.81 -21.36 -19.29
CA ILE A 122 4.88 -21.02 -20.39
C ILE A 122 3.74 -20.16 -19.85
N SER A 123 3.13 -20.55 -18.72
CA SER A 123 2.07 -19.77 -18.09
C SER A 123 2.52 -18.37 -17.70
N LEU A 124 3.72 -18.22 -17.18
CA LEU A 124 4.32 -16.93 -16.84
C LEU A 124 4.49 -16.05 -18.09
N ILE A 125 5.03 -16.60 -19.16
CA ILE A 125 5.21 -15.89 -20.44
C ILE A 125 3.86 -15.39 -20.96
N LEU A 126 2.81 -16.23 -20.94
CA LEU A 126 1.46 -15.84 -21.38
C LEU A 126 0.87 -14.72 -20.53
N VAL A 127 1.03 -14.80 -19.21
CA VAL A 127 0.57 -13.74 -18.29
C VAL A 127 1.32 -12.43 -18.55
N LEU A 128 2.64 -12.47 -18.70
CA LEU A 128 3.44 -11.28 -18.99
C LEU A 128 3.09 -10.68 -20.36
N PHE A 129 2.87 -11.50 -21.36
CA PHE A 129 2.43 -11.04 -22.68
C PHE A 129 1.06 -10.36 -22.61
N GLY A 130 0.07 -11.02 -22.02
CA GLY A 130 -1.28 -10.46 -21.83
C GLY A 130 -1.27 -9.14 -21.04
N PHE A 131 -0.44 -9.08 -20.01
CA PHE A 131 -0.25 -7.85 -19.23
C PHE A 131 0.37 -6.73 -20.07
N THR A 132 1.42 -7.04 -20.85
CA THR A 132 2.10 -6.06 -21.72
C THR A 132 1.15 -5.49 -22.76
N VAL A 133 0.34 -6.34 -23.40
CA VAL A 133 -0.67 -5.91 -24.40
C VAL A 133 -1.72 -5.03 -23.74
N SER A 134 -2.25 -5.43 -22.58
CA SER A 134 -3.25 -4.65 -21.83
C SER A 134 -2.69 -3.30 -21.40
N TYR A 135 -1.46 -3.29 -20.89
CA TYR A 135 -0.77 -2.07 -20.50
C TYR A 135 -0.53 -1.13 -21.69
N TRP A 136 -0.07 -1.67 -22.82
CA TRP A 136 0.13 -0.91 -24.04
C TRP A 136 -1.14 -0.18 -24.49
N GLN A 137 -2.27 -0.88 -24.50
CA GLN A 137 -3.59 -0.29 -24.84
C GLN A 137 -3.97 0.83 -23.87
N MET A 138 -3.68 0.67 -22.57
CA MET A 138 -4.00 1.67 -21.54
C MET A 138 -3.17 2.96 -21.67
N VAL A 139 -1.91 2.87 -22.08
CA VAL A 139 -0.97 4.01 -22.13
C VAL A 139 -1.13 4.89 -23.38
N GLN A 140 -1.95 4.50 -24.34
CA GLN A 140 -2.10 5.25 -25.59
C GLN A 140 -2.73 6.65 -25.45
N SER A 141 -3.44 6.95 -24.34
CA SER A 141 -4.02 8.27 -24.13
C SER A 141 -3.04 9.24 -23.42
N PRO A 142 -3.05 10.55 -23.76
CA PRO A 142 -2.21 11.56 -23.08
C PRO A 142 -2.46 11.64 -21.57
N VAL A 143 -3.70 11.45 -21.14
CA VAL A 143 -4.08 11.43 -19.71
C VAL A 143 -3.42 10.24 -19.01
N SER A 144 -3.43 9.07 -19.66
CA SER A 144 -2.80 7.87 -19.11
C SER A 144 -1.29 8.02 -18.96
N GLN A 145 -0.61 8.64 -19.93
CA GLN A 145 0.83 8.90 -19.86
C GLN A 145 1.21 9.82 -18.69
N LYS A 146 0.43 10.88 -18.45
CA LYS A 146 0.63 11.77 -17.31
C LYS A 146 0.41 11.03 -16.00
N LEU A 147 -0.64 10.22 -15.90
CA LEU A 147 -0.93 9.43 -14.71
C LEU A 147 0.18 8.41 -14.43
N VAL A 148 0.67 7.71 -15.45
CA VAL A 148 1.77 6.72 -15.29
C VAL A 148 3.00 7.36 -14.65
N ARG A 149 3.46 8.48 -15.20
CA ARG A 149 4.62 9.19 -14.66
C ARG A 149 4.42 9.64 -13.21
N TYR A 150 3.20 10.06 -12.90
CA TYR A 150 2.86 10.53 -11.56
C TYR A 150 2.76 9.38 -10.55
N ILE A 151 2.21 8.23 -10.94
CA ILE A 151 1.95 7.11 -10.01
C ILE A 151 3.13 6.14 -9.89
N LEU A 152 4.11 6.22 -10.78
CA LEU A 152 5.27 5.31 -10.79
C LEU A 152 5.99 5.22 -9.44
N PRO A 153 6.24 6.32 -8.70
CA PRO A 153 6.81 6.23 -7.35
C PRO A 153 5.94 5.40 -6.38
N ALA A 154 4.61 5.51 -6.48
CA ALA A 154 3.69 4.70 -5.65
C ALA A 154 3.74 3.21 -6.02
N VAL A 155 3.94 2.87 -7.30
CA VAL A 155 4.09 1.49 -7.75
C VAL A 155 5.33 0.85 -7.12
N PHE A 156 6.49 1.51 -7.20
CA PHE A 156 7.71 1.02 -6.56
C PHE A 156 7.62 1.00 -5.03
N ALA A 157 7.00 2.03 -4.45
CA ALA A 157 6.77 2.07 -3.00
C ALA A 157 5.89 0.89 -2.56
N LEU A 158 4.79 0.58 -3.27
CA LEU A 158 3.92 -0.54 -2.92
C LEU A 158 4.62 -1.89 -3.11
N ALA A 159 5.46 -2.04 -4.13
CA ALA A 159 6.27 -3.23 -4.31
C ALA A 159 7.24 -3.45 -3.13
N GLY A 160 8.01 -2.42 -2.78
CA GLY A 160 8.89 -2.44 -1.62
C GLY A 160 8.14 -2.68 -0.31
N MET A 161 6.98 -2.03 -0.12
CA MET A 161 6.09 -2.27 1.01
C MET A 161 5.63 -3.73 1.11
N SER A 162 5.36 -4.39 0.00
CA SER A 162 4.89 -5.77 0.02
C SER A 162 6.01 -6.74 0.45
N ILE A 163 7.22 -6.49 -0.02
CA ILE A 163 8.43 -7.23 0.39
C ILE A 163 8.72 -6.96 1.87
N ALA A 164 8.80 -5.69 2.29
CA ALA A 164 9.08 -5.34 3.67
C ALA A 164 8.02 -5.86 4.64
N THR A 165 6.72 -5.85 4.26
CA THR A 165 5.65 -6.44 5.07
C THR A 165 5.83 -7.94 5.25
N LYS A 166 6.25 -8.67 4.20
CA LYS A 166 6.54 -10.10 4.30
C LYS A 166 7.69 -10.35 5.27
N GLU A 167 8.79 -9.61 5.13
CA GLU A 167 9.95 -9.70 6.02
C GLU A 167 9.59 -9.39 7.48
N ILE A 168 8.81 -8.33 7.72
CA ILE A 168 8.30 -7.98 9.06
C ILE A 168 7.47 -9.14 9.63
N ALA A 169 6.56 -9.74 8.82
CA ALA A 169 5.69 -10.81 9.28
C ALA A 169 6.43 -12.12 9.57
N VAL A 170 7.51 -12.41 8.83
CA VAL A 170 8.34 -13.62 9.00
C VAL A 170 9.32 -13.47 10.17
N HIS A 171 9.96 -12.30 10.32
CA HIS A 171 10.98 -12.07 11.34
C HIS A 171 10.42 -11.57 12.68
N SER A 172 9.10 -11.48 12.83
CA SER A 172 8.50 -11.05 14.09
C SER A 172 8.64 -12.12 15.17
N GLN A 173 9.33 -11.79 16.24
CA GLN A 173 9.46 -12.64 17.45
C GLN A 173 8.10 -12.80 18.17
N SER A 174 7.19 -11.84 18.00
CA SER A 174 5.85 -11.82 18.61
C SER A 174 4.76 -12.47 17.74
N GLY A 175 5.15 -13.22 16.72
CA GLY A 175 4.22 -13.82 15.76
C GLY A 175 3.53 -12.76 14.87
N VAL A 176 2.53 -13.23 14.10
CA VAL A 176 1.87 -12.35 13.10
C VAL A 176 1.10 -11.18 13.72
N TRP A 177 0.48 -11.38 14.85
CA TRP A 177 -0.28 -10.31 15.51
C TRP A 177 0.65 -9.23 16.07
N GLY A 178 1.80 -9.62 16.64
CA GLY A 178 2.84 -8.67 17.01
C GLY A 178 3.37 -7.91 15.79
N ALA A 179 3.63 -8.59 14.68
CA ALA A 179 4.02 -7.95 13.43
C ALA A 179 3.01 -6.89 12.98
N ILE A 180 1.70 -7.23 13.00
CA ILE A 180 0.62 -6.32 12.64
C ILE A 180 0.59 -5.11 13.56
N ILE A 181 0.66 -5.29 14.88
CA ILE A 181 0.62 -4.19 15.84
C ILE A 181 1.82 -3.27 15.69
N TYR A 182 3.05 -3.83 15.61
CA TYR A 182 4.25 -3.01 15.38
C TYR A 182 4.20 -2.27 14.03
N TYR A 183 3.67 -2.88 12.99
CA TYR A 183 3.44 -2.22 11.72
C TYR A 183 2.45 -1.05 11.86
N LEU A 184 1.26 -1.31 12.46
CA LEU A 184 0.22 -0.28 12.65
C LEU A 184 0.70 0.89 13.51
N VAL A 185 1.55 0.65 14.51
CA VAL A 185 2.02 1.71 15.40
C VAL A 185 3.25 2.39 14.83
N VAL A 186 4.31 1.66 14.55
CA VAL A 186 5.61 2.26 14.23
C VAL A 186 5.69 2.71 12.77
N ALA A 187 5.36 1.83 11.82
CA ALA A 187 5.48 2.19 10.41
C ALA A 187 4.47 3.30 10.05
N LEU A 188 3.25 3.24 10.59
CA LEU A 188 2.25 4.28 10.34
C LEU A 188 2.62 5.60 11.03
N PHE A 189 3.23 5.58 12.22
CA PHE A 189 3.77 6.80 12.84
C PHE A 189 4.79 7.48 11.93
N VAL A 190 5.75 6.72 11.39
CA VAL A 190 6.76 7.24 10.45
C VAL A 190 6.08 7.80 9.18
N SER A 191 5.08 7.11 8.65
CA SER A 191 4.28 7.63 7.52
C SER A 191 3.56 8.93 7.86
N GLY A 192 3.01 9.04 9.07
CA GLY A 192 2.41 10.28 9.59
C GLY A 192 3.41 11.44 9.60
N CYS A 193 4.62 11.20 10.12
CA CYS A 193 5.71 12.17 10.12
C CYS A 193 6.11 12.60 8.69
N TYR A 194 6.21 11.64 7.75
CA TYR A 194 6.48 11.91 6.34
C TYR A 194 5.42 12.86 5.74
N ASN A 195 4.14 12.53 5.91
CA ASN A 195 3.04 13.33 5.37
C ASN A 195 2.96 14.72 6.02
N LEU A 196 3.23 14.82 7.32
CA LEU A 196 3.31 16.09 8.06
C LEU A 196 4.44 16.98 7.51
N PHE A 197 5.63 16.40 7.30
CA PHE A 197 6.77 17.12 6.73
C PHE A 197 6.44 17.67 5.34
N PHE A 198 5.86 16.85 4.45
CA PHE A 198 5.52 17.26 3.10
C PHE A 198 4.34 18.22 3.05
N TYR A 199 3.39 18.12 3.99
CA TYR A 199 2.34 19.13 4.14
C TYR A 199 2.94 20.53 4.34
N PHE A 200 3.80 20.70 5.34
CA PHE A 200 4.44 22.01 5.60
C PHE A 200 5.41 22.45 4.49
N ARG A 201 6.08 21.52 3.83
CA ARG A 201 6.96 21.83 2.71
C ARG A 201 6.21 22.36 1.50
N THR A 202 5.06 21.82 1.19
CA THR A 202 4.25 22.22 0.02
C THR A 202 3.35 23.40 0.31
N GLN A 203 2.87 23.53 1.53
CA GLN A 203 1.98 24.58 1.99
C GLN A 203 2.73 25.69 2.75
N LYS A 204 3.84 26.17 2.19
CA LYS A 204 4.76 27.12 2.84
C LYS A 204 4.09 28.40 3.38
N LYS A 205 2.94 28.80 2.83
CA LYS A 205 2.18 29.98 3.26
C LYS A 205 1.17 29.66 4.38
N HIS A 206 0.92 28.38 4.68
CA HIS A 206 -0.03 27.96 5.69
C HIS A 206 0.68 27.89 7.04
N GLY A 207 0.26 28.76 7.97
CA GLY A 207 0.72 28.69 9.35
C GLY A 207 0.07 27.53 10.12
N PHE A 208 0.54 27.29 11.35
CA PHE A 208 0.04 26.22 12.22
C PHE A 208 -1.49 26.28 12.43
N LYS A 209 -2.10 27.49 12.50
CA LYS A 209 -3.56 27.66 12.63
C LYS A 209 -4.31 27.04 11.44
N GLN A 210 -3.79 27.25 10.22
CA GLN A 210 -4.39 26.67 9.02
C GLN A 210 -4.23 25.15 9.00
N PHE A 211 -3.08 24.64 9.40
CA PHE A 211 -2.86 23.20 9.57
C PHE A 211 -3.90 22.56 10.49
N VAL A 212 -4.12 23.14 11.68
CA VAL A 212 -5.13 22.65 12.61
C VAL A 212 -6.53 22.72 12.02
N ALA A 213 -6.86 23.79 11.30
CA ALA A 213 -8.13 23.93 10.60
C ALA A 213 -8.31 22.88 9.49
N ASP A 214 -7.26 22.57 8.71
CA ASP A 214 -7.30 21.59 7.63
C ASP A 214 -7.46 20.16 8.17
N VAL A 215 -6.79 19.84 9.28
CA VAL A 215 -6.80 18.51 9.87
C VAL A 215 -8.07 18.24 10.68
N PHE A 216 -8.53 19.22 11.47
CA PHE A 216 -9.59 19.02 12.47
C PHE A 216 -10.95 19.65 12.11
N ASN A 217 -11.16 20.04 10.84
CA ASN A 217 -12.49 20.48 10.44
C ASN A 217 -13.46 19.29 10.25
N ARG A 218 -14.75 19.56 10.31
CA ARG A 218 -15.79 18.53 10.19
C ARG A 218 -15.73 17.75 8.86
N ARG A 219 -15.27 18.40 7.78
CA ARG A 219 -15.14 17.76 6.45
C ARG A 219 -13.98 16.77 6.38
N THR A 220 -13.02 16.85 7.30
CA THR A 220 -11.81 16.03 7.31
C THR A 220 -11.81 14.99 8.42
N VAL A 221 -12.38 15.31 9.59
CA VAL A 221 -12.39 14.42 10.76
C VAL A 221 -13.13 13.11 10.48
N TRP A 222 -14.35 13.17 9.97
CA TRP A 222 -15.11 11.94 9.68
C TRP A 222 -14.44 11.07 8.61
N PRO A 223 -14.05 11.62 7.43
CA PRO A 223 -13.23 10.87 6.50
C PRO A 223 -11.95 10.32 7.12
N GLY A 224 -11.27 11.09 7.97
CA GLY A 224 -10.09 10.65 8.70
C GLY A 224 -10.34 9.41 9.56
N ILE A 225 -11.42 9.40 10.35
CA ILE A 225 -11.81 8.26 11.19
C ILE A 225 -12.11 7.02 10.33
N TYR A 226 -12.87 7.16 9.24
CA TYR A 226 -13.12 6.04 8.31
C TYR A 226 -11.83 5.53 7.69
N MET A 227 -10.91 6.44 7.33
CA MET A 227 -9.59 6.08 6.78
C MET A 227 -8.79 5.25 7.78
N VAL A 228 -8.82 5.58 9.07
CA VAL A 228 -8.18 4.80 10.15
C VAL A 228 -8.72 3.37 10.18
N ALA A 229 -10.06 3.21 10.21
CA ALA A 229 -10.69 1.90 10.30
C ALA A 229 -10.40 1.02 9.07
N PHE A 230 -10.64 1.55 7.86
CA PHE A 230 -10.41 0.80 6.62
C PHE A 230 -8.94 0.47 6.40
N SER A 231 -8.03 1.38 6.73
CA SER A 231 -6.60 1.12 6.55
C SER A 231 -6.07 0.10 7.55
N ALA A 232 -6.58 0.06 8.78
CA ALA A 232 -6.22 -0.97 9.75
C ALA A 232 -6.64 -2.37 9.24
N ALA A 233 -7.88 -2.50 8.73
CA ALA A 233 -8.37 -3.73 8.13
C ALA A 233 -7.55 -4.16 6.90
N LEU A 234 -7.23 -3.20 6.01
CA LEU A 234 -6.40 -3.42 4.82
C LEU A 234 -5.01 -3.95 5.19
N ILE A 235 -4.34 -3.30 6.15
CA ILE A 235 -2.99 -3.69 6.59
C ILE A 235 -3.01 -5.06 7.25
N THR A 236 -4.02 -5.34 8.06
CA THR A 236 -4.19 -6.65 8.70
C THR A 236 -4.34 -7.75 7.64
N ALA A 237 -5.28 -7.61 6.71
CA ALA A 237 -5.49 -8.57 5.62
C ALA A 237 -4.22 -8.76 4.76
N LYS A 238 -3.57 -7.66 4.39
CA LYS A 238 -2.30 -7.69 3.64
C LYS A 238 -1.23 -8.49 4.38
N THR A 239 -1.03 -8.22 5.67
CA THR A 239 0.04 -8.86 6.47
C THR A 239 -0.23 -10.36 6.65
N LEU A 240 -1.49 -10.75 6.91
CA LEU A 240 -1.90 -12.15 7.01
C LEU A 240 -1.65 -12.90 5.69
N ALA A 241 -2.05 -12.31 4.55
CA ALA A 241 -1.82 -12.88 3.23
C ALA A 241 -0.32 -13.04 2.93
N LEU A 242 0.47 -11.99 3.14
CA LEU A 242 1.90 -11.97 2.81
C LEU A 242 2.73 -12.92 3.68
N ARG A 243 2.34 -13.15 4.92
CA ARG A 243 3.03 -14.10 5.80
C ARG A 243 3.12 -15.50 5.20
N VAL A 244 2.04 -15.97 4.60
CA VAL A 244 1.89 -17.36 4.15
C VAL A 244 2.16 -17.51 2.65
N ALA A 245 1.97 -16.45 1.86
CA ALA A 245 2.20 -16.50 0.42
C ALA A 245 3.68 -16.77 0.10
N PRO A 246 4.00 -17.68 -0.83
CA PRO A 246 5.40 -17.98 -1.19
C PRO A 246 6.10 -16.78 -1.81
N ASN A 247 5.41 -16.01 -2.66
CA ASN A 247 5.91 -14.79 -3.28
C ASN A 247 4.95 -13.63 -2.99
N PRO A 248 5.44 -12.48 -2.47
CA PRO A 248 4.61 -11.32 -2.22
C PRO A 248 3.94 -10.77 -3.49
N GLY A 249 4.51 -11.00 -4.66
CA GLY A 249 3.91 -10.65 -5.94
C GLY A 249 2.58 -11.35 -6.19
N TYR A 250 2.37 -12.55 -5.67
CA TYR A 250 1.08 -13.25 -5.81
C TYR A 250 -0.04 -12.56 -5.03
N VAL A 251 0.26 -12.03 -3.84
CA VAL A 251 -0.71 -11.24 -3.07
C VAL A 251 -0.98 -9.91 -3.76
N THR A 252 0.04 -9.25 -4.29
CA THR A 252 -0.16 -8.00 -5.06
C THR A 252 -0.87 -8.24 -6.39
N ALA A 253 -0.78 -9.43 -6.98
CA ALA A 253 -1.57 -9.79 -8.17
C ALA A 253 -3.07 -9.85 -7.88
N LEU A 254 -3.48 -10.17 -6.65
CA LEU A 254 -4.89 -10.11 -6.25
C LEU A 254 -5.44 -8.67 -6.23
N LEU A 255 -4.58 -7.64 -6.27
CA LEU A 255 -5.02 -6.26 -6.49
C LEU A 255 -5.62 -6.03 -7.88
N LEU A 256 -5.44 -6.95 -8.84
CA LEU A 256 -6.12 -6.91 -10.15
C LEU A 256 -7.65 -6.96 -10.02
N VAL A 257 -8.17 -7.42 -8.88
CA VAL A 257 -9.62 -7.36 -8.60
C VAL A 257 -10.08 -5.96 -8.14
N ALA A 258 -9.18 -5.11 -7.66
CA ALA A 258 -9.55 -3.78 -7.16
C ALA A 258 -10.25 -2.90 -8.22
N PRO A 259 -9.83 -2.83 -9.50
CA PRO A 259 -10.58 -2.12 -10.53
C PRO A 259 -12.01 -2.62 -10.72
N ILE A 260 -12.26 -3.93 -10.53
CA ILE A 260 -13.60 -4.52 -10.60
C ILE A 260 -14.45 -4.01 -9.44
N PHE A 261 -13.92 -4.05 -8.23
CA PHE A 261 -14.61 -3.48 -7.05
C PHE A 261 -14.82 -1.96 -7.19
N VAL A 262 -13.83 -1.23 -7.71
CA VAL A 262 -14.00 0.21 -8.00
C VAL A 262 -15.17 0.44 -8.97
N TYR A 263 -15.28 -0.37 -10.02
CA TYR A 263 -16.38 -0.26 -10.98
C TYR A 263 -17.76 -0.57 -10.37
N VAL A 264 -17.84 -1.58 -9.52
CA VAL A 264 -19.10 -2.00 -8.87
C VAL A 264 -19.55 -1.02 -7.79
N LEU A 265 -18.59 -0.40 -7.07
CA LEU A 265 -18.87 0.49 -5.94
C LEU A 265 -19.01 1.97 -6.34
N ASN A 266 -18.64 2.35 -7.56
CA ASN A 266 -18.69 3.74 -8.04
C ASN A 266 -20.03 4.04 -8.71
#